data_096f05a510ddd7f3f4bf955a4b13b65d
#
_entry.id   096f05a510ddd7f3f4bf955a4b13b65d
#
_cell.length_a   1.000
_cell.length_b   1.000
_cell.length_c   1.000
_cell.angle_alpha   90.00
_cell.angle_beta   90.00
_cell.angle_gamma   90.00
#
_symmetry.space_group_name_H-M   'P 1'
#
loop_
_entity.id
_entity.type
_entity.pdbx_description
1 polymer ?
#
loop_
_entity_poly.entity_id
_entity_poly.type
_entity_poly.pdbx_seq_one_letter_code
_entity_poly.pdbx_strand_id
1 'polypeptide(L)'
;MIIAITLLNLLQIIDYNRKFYKESAIIIFKMEISIQNALERQNPWWFAKKYDSGISRLEYYPDIVKYFKTKEILLILGARRTGKSTLLYQIIKSLKVNFKAILFINLDEPLFQSKANDPEFLRNLLEAYMLENKEIKNFYIFIDEVQNYNYWVQTLKVLHDTSKNFKFILTGSTSTLIENKMSIKLSGRYFSTTVYPLSFNEFLTFNGLKKLKILEKREYLEKYLKYGAFPRVVLEIDKSIKQEVLKNYFQTIYLKDIIYPYKIRNNKDVFDLLYFIISNTGKPFSYNSVGKVLNIDSETIKEYLTYAQQAYLLYSINKFDYSVKKQLVNSKKIYCIDTGLVNSLSFQFSQNKGRLLENLVFITLLRKYSEIYYHRDNGECDFVIKEGLKIKQAIQVTLSLKDIDVKKREIKGLMDAMMTYKLKEGLIITENEKETIKLKNKTIYVKPMYEWLEE
;
A
#
# COMPACT_ATOMS: atom_id res chain seq x y z
N MET A 1 40.57 62.55 19.08
CA MET A 1 39.76 62.73 17.84
C MET A 1 39.80 61.50 16.94
N ILE A 2 40.95 60.92 16.65
CA ILE A 2 41.10 59.73 15.78
C ILE A 2 40.37 58.47 16.31
N ILE A 3 40.43 58.20 17.61
CA ILE A 3 39.79 57.05 18.25
C ILE A 3 38.23 57.12 18.18
N ALA A 4 37.68 58.33 18.26
CA ALA A 4 36.21 58.51 18.18
C ALA A 4 35.70 58.27 16.74
N ILE A 5 36.45 58.64 15.73
CA ILE A 5 36.12 58.41 14.32
C ILE A 5 36.18 56.93 13.97
N THR A 6 37.17 56.21 14.53
CA THR A 6 37.32 54.76 14.30
C THR A 6 36.21 53.97 15.00
N LEU A 7 35.74 54.39 16.18
CA LEU A 7 34.61 53.80 16.90
C LEU A 7 33.29 54.06 16.15
N LEU A 8 33.07 55.25 15.60
CA LEU A 8 31.88 55.58 14.81
C LEU A 8 31.83 54.77 13.52
N ASN A 9 32.95 54.61 12.83
CA ASN A 9 33.04 53.77 11.64
C ASN A 9 32.81 52.29 11.96
N LEU A 10 33.29 51.76 13.07
CA LEU A 10 33.04 50.39 13.50
C LEU A 10 31.56 50.19 13.89
N LEU A 11 30.92 51.13 14.52
CA LEU A 11 29.48 51.09 14.84
C LEU A 11 28.63 51.15 13.58
N GLN A 12 29.00 51.97 12.58
CA GLN A 12 28.33 52.01 11.28
C GLN A 12 28.45 50.69 10.50
N ILE A 13 29.63 50.07 10.54
CA ILE A 13 29.87 48.76 9.89
C ILE A 13 29.09 47.65 10.62
N ILE A 14 28.98 47.70 11.94
CA ILE A 14 28.22 46.74 12.74
C ILE A 14 26.72 46.90 12.46
N ASP A 15 26.19 48.11 12.38
CA ASP A 15 24.81 48.41 12.08
C ASP A 15 24.45 48.07 10.61
N TYR A 16 25.34 48.36 9.66
CA TYR A 16 25.19 47.97 8.25
C TYR A 16 25.18 46.45 8.11
N ASN A 17 26.12 45.73 8.75
CA ASN A 17 26.12 44.28 8.76
C ASN A 17 24.88 43.71 9.45
N ARG A 18 24.45 44.27 10.58
CA ARG A 18 23.24 43.86 11.31
C ARG A 18 21.96 44.07 10.48
N LYS A 19 21.90 45.15 9.73
CA LYS A 19 20.81 45.45 8.79
C LYS A 19 20.84 44.52 7.58
N PHE A 20 22.04 44.32 7.00
CA PHE A 20 22.26 43.39 5.90
C PHE A 20 21.97 41.93 6.29
N TYR A 21 22.39 41.47 7.47
CA TYR A 21 22.04 40.14 7.97
C TYR A 21 20.55 40.03 8.32
N LYS A 22 19.90 41.10 8.83
CA LYS A 22 18.46 41.11 9.02
C LYS A 22 17.67 41.09 7.70
N GLU A 23 18.07 41.89 6.72
CA GLU A 23 17.43 41.90 5.41
C GLU A 23 17.71 40.62 4.61
N SER A 24 18.93 40.08 4.67
CA SER A 24 19.27 38.78 4.08
C SER A 24 18.53 37.64 4.78
N ALA A 25 18.42 37.65 6.11
CA ALA A 25 17.63 36.68 6.85
C ALA A 25 16.13 36.79 6.52
N ILE A 26 15.59 37.98 6.35
CA ILE A 26 14.20 38.21 5.95
C ILE A 26 13.97 37.77 4.49
N ILE A 27 14.96 37.92 3.60
CA ILE A 27 14.89 37.46 2.21
C ILE A 27 15.01 35.94 2.12
N ILE A 28 15.82 35.31 2.98
CA ILE A 28 16.01 33.85 3.03
C ILE A 28 14.78 33.13 3.60
N PHE A 29 13.96 33.78 4.44
CA PHE A 29 12.80 33.18 5.11
C PHE A 29 11.45 33.53 4.49
N LYS A 30 11.39 34.35 3.42
CA LYS A 30 10.15 34.60 2.72
C LYS A 30 9.91 33.47 1.70
N MET A 31 8.80 32.75 1.87
CA MET A 31 8.43 31.69 0.94
C MET A 31 8.34 32.23 -0.49
N GLU A 32 8.93 31.52 -1.47
CA GLU A 32 8.79 31.90 -2.89
C GLU A 32 7.31 31.98 -3.25
N ILE A 33 6.88 33.04 -3.97
CA ILE A 33 5.48 33.24 -4.36
C ILE A 33 4.92 32.04 -5.12
N SER A 34 5.74 31.40 -5.95
CA SER A 34 5.38 30.17 -6.67
C SER A 34 5.04 29.01 -5.74
N ILE A 35 5.83 28.81 -4.68
CA ILE A 35 5.63 27.78 -3.66
C ILE A 35 4.39 28.10 -2.84
N GLN A 36 4.21 29.33 -2.40
CA GLN A 36 3.02 29.77 -1.68
C GLN A 36 1.75 29.52 -2.49
N ASN A 37 1.71 29.91 -3.75
CA ASN A 37 0.57 29.67 -4.65
C ASN A 37 0.29 28.17 -4.84
N ALA A 38 1.33 27.33 -4.91
CA ALA A 38 1.16 25.88 -5.01
C ALA A 38 0.56 25.31 -3.72
N LEU A 39 1.03 25.73 -2.56
CA LEU A 39 0.48 25.31 -1.26
C LEU A 39 -0.97 25.78 -1.08
N GLU A 40 -1.32 27.01 -1.46
CA GLU A 40 -2.68 27.52 -1.37
C GLU A 40 -3.66 26.69 -2.22
N ARG A 41 -3.26 26.28 -3.43
CA ARG A 41 -4.07 25.36 -4.26
C ARG A 41 -4.26 23.99 -3.60
N GLN A 42 -3.22 23.49 -2.93
CA GLN A 42 -3.25 22.17 -2.29
C GLN A 42 -3.96 22.18 -0.94
N ASN A 43 -4.14 23.34 -0.30
CA ASN A 43 -4.72 23.50 1.03
C ASN A 43 -6.02 24.33 1.02
N PRO A 44 -7.08 23.90 0.31
CA PRO A 44 -8.31 24.69 0.14
C PRO A 44 -9.02 25.02 1.46
N TRP A 45 -8.82 24.23 2.51
CA TRP A 45 -9.39 24.50 3.84
C TRP A 45 -8.86 25.77 4.49
N TRP A 46 -7.68 26.28 4.13
CA TRP A 46 -7.16 27.54 4.63
C TRP A 46 -8.10 28.74 4.32
N PHE A 47 -8.88 28.58 3.25
CA PHE A 47 -9.84 29.59 2.76
C PHE A 47 -11.29 29.15 2.95
N ALA A 48 -11.56 28.17 3.82
CA ALA A 48 -12.87 27.56 4.01
C ALA A 48 -13.52 27.03 2.71
N LYS A 49 -12.73 26.74 1.68
CA LYS A 49 -13.22 26.17 0.42
C LYS A 49 -13.58 24.72 0.57
N LYS A 50 -14.66 24.30 -0.09
CA LYS A 50 -15.04 22.88 -0.17
C LYS A 50 -13.99 22.10 -0.96
N TYR A 51 -13.70 20.88 -0.52
CA TYR A 51 -12.84 19.94 -1.24
C TYR A 51 -13.44 18.54 -1.17
N ASP A 52 -13.16 17.76 -2.21
CA ASP A 52 -13.63 16.38 -2.29
C ASP A 52 -12.74 15.48 -1.42
N SER A 53 -13.35 14.79 -0.46
CA SER A 53 -12.70 13.78 0.38
C SER A 53 -13.11 12.35 0.01
N GLY A 54 -13.87 12.20 -1.07
CA GLY A 54 -14.35 10.92 -1.54
C GLY A 54 -15.26 10.17 -0.55
N ILE A 55 -15.52 8.91 -0.84
CA ILE A 55 -16.27 7.99 0.03
C ILE A 55 -15.36 7.49 1.14
N SER A 56 -15.85 7.55 2.40
CA SER A 56 -15.05 7.23 3.59
C SER A 56 -14.59 5.78 3.61
N ARG A 57 -13.31 5.58 3.97
CA ARG A 57 -12.68 4.26 4.14
C ARG A 57 -12.50 3.95 5.62
N LEU A 58 -13.60 3.61 6.27
CA LEU A 58 -13.68 3.47 7.72
C LEU A 58 -12.82 2.34 8.30
N GLU A 59 -12.49 1.32 7.50
CA GLU A 59 -11.65 0.18 7.91
C GLU A 59 -10.25 0.61 8.40
N TYR A 60 -9.73 1.74 7.92
CA TYR A 60 -8.41 2.27 8.30
C TYR A 60 -8.43 3.17 9.53
N TYR A 61 -9.60 3.66 9.95
CA TYR A 61 -9.71 4.63 11.04
C TYR A 61 -9.20 4.14 12.39
N PRO A 62 -9.45 2.87 12.83
CA PRO A 62 -8.97 2.39 14.12
C PRO A 62 -7.44 2.53 14.27
N ASP A 63 -6.68 2.09 13.28
CA ASP A 63 -5.22 2.17 13.29
C ASP A 63 -4.74 3.61 13.19
N ILE A 64 -5.34 4.40 12.28
CA ILE A 64 -5.00 5.81 12.11
C ILE A 64 -5.20 6.57 13.41
N VAL A 65 -6.36 6.41 14.07
CA VAL A 65 -6.66 7.11 15.36
C VAL A 65 -5.69 6.68 16.45
N LYS A 66 -5.34 5.39 16.51
CA LYS A 66 -4.35 4.87 17.46
C LYS A 66 -2.98 5.54 17.27
N TYR A 67 -2.47 5.55 16.04
CA TYR A 67 -1.14 6.11 15.74
C TYR A 67 -1.13 7.65 15.70
N PHE A 68 -2.27 8.28 15.45
CA PHE A 68 -2.38 9.74 15.42
C PHE A 68 -2.12 10.36 16.79
N LYS A 69 -2.41 9.63 17.88
CA LYS A 69 -2.19 10.08 19.27
C LYS A 69 -0.72 10.00 19.72
N THR A 70 0.13 9.41 18.92
CA THR A 70 1.54 9.22 19.24
C THR A 70 2.40 10.29 18.55
N LYS A 71 3.65 10.45 18.98
CA LYS A 71 4.61 11.38 18.35
C LYS A 71 5.13 10.86 17.00
N GLU A 72 5.15 9.54 16.84
CA GLU A 72 5.75 8.87 15.70
C GLU A 72 5.11 9.30 14.37
N ILE A 73 5.89 9.26 13.31
CA ILE A 73 5.46 9.53 11.95
C ILE A 73 4.47 8.43 11.52
N LEU A 74 3.36 8.79 10.92
CA LEU A 74 2.43 7.84 10.31
C LEU A 74 2.72 7.69 8.82
N LEU A 75 3.13 6.49 8.38
CA LEU A 75 3.32 6.14 6.98
C LEU A 75 2.09 5.40 6.45
N ILE A 76 1.45 5.95 5.44
CA ILE A 76 0.32 5.35 4.73
C ILE A 76 0.84 4.87 3.37
N LEU A 77 1.03 3.57 3.24
CA LEU A 77 1.67 2.92 2.11
C LEU A 77 0.67 2.14 1.25
N GLY A 78 1.09 1.69 0.09
CA GLY A 78 0.27 0.85 -0.79
C GLY A 78 0.41 1.23 -2.25
N ALA A 79 -0.05 0.37 -3.15
CA ALA A 79 0.05 0.59 -4.59
C ALA A 79 -0.52 1.94 -5.02
N ARG A 80 -0.11 2.43 -6.18
CA ARG A 80 -0.75 3.60 -6.81
C ARG A 80 -2.24 3.37 -6.99
N ARG A 81 -3.04 4.43 -6.90
CA ARG A 81 -4.49 4.41 -7.15
C ARG A 81 -5.35 3.64 -6.13
N THR A 82 -4.79 3.21 -4.99
CA THR A 82 -5.57 2.59 -3.90
C THR A 82 -6.34 3.58 -3.03
N GLY A 83 -6.14 4.90 -3.22
CA GLY A 83 -6.87 5.95 -2.50
C GLY A 83 -6.13 6.52 -1.29
N LYS A 84 -4.79 6.42 -1.23
CA LYS A 84 -3.96 6.99 -0.14
C LYS A 84 -4.17 8.50 0.04
N SER A 85 -4.04 9.28 -1.03
CA SER A 85 -4.25 10.75 -0.99
C SER A 85 -5.66 11.11 -0.56
N THR A 86 -6.68 10.37 -1.03
CA THR A 86 -8.07 10.54 -0.59
C THR A 86 -8.22 10.27 0.90
N LEU A 87 -7.54 9.25 1.42
CA LEU A 87 -7.53 8.95 2.85
C LEU A 87 -6.88 10.09 3.67
N LEU A 88 -5.82 10.74 3.16
CA LEU A 88 -5.28 11.96 3.78
C LEU A 88 -6.33 13.06 3.88
N TYR A 89 -7.08 13.34 2.80
CA TYR A 89 -8.17 14.32 2.83
C TYR A 89 -9.29 13.95 3.82
N GLN A 90 -9.59 12.66 3.98
CA GLN A 90 -10.55 12.18 4.99
C GLN A 90 -10.04 12.43 6.41
N ILE A 91 -8.76 12.17 6.67
CA ILE A 91 -8.13 12.46 7.96
C ILE A 91 -8.19 13.97 8.22
N ILE A 92 -7.77 14.80 7.27
CA ILE A 92 -7.80 16.27 7.38
C ILE A 92 -9.22 16.75 7.73
N LYS A 93 -10.23 16.24 7.03
CA LYS A 93 -11.65 16.59 7.28
C LYS A 93 -12.12 16.21 8.69
N SER A 94 -11.55 15.17 9.27
CA SER A 94 -11.91 14.70 10.61
C SER A 94 -11.27 15.53 11.74
N LEU A 95 -10.23 16.31 11.42
CA LEU A 95 -9.51 17.10 12.42
C LEU A 95 -10.32 18.33 12.83
N LYS A 96 -10.48 18.49 14.16
CA LYS A 96 -11.13 19.68 14.78
C LYS A 96 -10.08 20.63 15.31
N VAL A 97 -9.27 21.21 14.41
CA VAL A 97 -8.17 22.11 14.72
C VAL A 97 -8.22 23.35 13.84
N ASN A 98 -7.44 24.38 14.19
CA ASN A 98 -7.26 25.53 13.30
C ASN A 98 -6.77 25.05 11.93
N PHE A 99 -7.40 25.48 10.86
CA PHE A 99 -7.04 25.07 9.49
C PHE A 99 -5.60 25.44 9.10
N LYS A 100 -5.06 26.51 9.65
CA LYS A 100 -3.64 26.88 9.48
C LYS A 100 -2.68 25.96 10.27
N ALA A 101 -3.18 25.13 11.18
CA ALA A 101 -2.38 24.08 11.80
C ALA A 101 -2.17 22.86 10.87
N ILE A 102 -2.87 22.80 9.74
CA ILE A 102 -2.83 21.69 8.78
C ILE A 102 -2.11 22.16 7.52
N LEU A 103 -0.99 21.54 7.21
CA LEU A 103 -0.25 21.73 5.97
C LEU A 103 -0.22 20.42 5.18
N PHE A 104 -0.72 20.46 3.95
CA PHE A 104 -0.64 19.36 2.99
C PHE A 104 0.30 19.73 1.85
N ILE A 105 1.22 18.83 1.52
CA ILE A 105 2.22 18.98 0.47
C ILE A 105 2.16 17.75 -0.41
N ASN A 106 1.78 17.92 -1.67
CA ASN A 106 1.88 16.87 -2.68
C ASN A 106 3.20 17.03 -3.44
N LEU A 107 4.13 16.12 -3.20
CA LEU A 107 5.44 16.12 -3.83
C LEU A 107 5.44 15.60 -5.29
N ASP A 108 4.28 15.20 -5.83
CA ASP A 108 4.11 14.90 -7.27
C ASP A 108 3.87 16.19 -8.10
N GLU A 109 3.72 17.36 -7.46
CA GLU A 109 3.66 18.67 -8.11
C GLU A 109 4.98 18.97 -8.83
N PRO A 110 4.98 19.34 -10.14
CA PRO A 110 6.20 19.58 -10.90
C PRO A 110 7.16 20.60 -10.26
N LEU A 111 6.61 21.65 -9.63
CA LEU A 111 7.40 22.65 -8.90
C LEU A 111 8.20 22.00 -7.76
N PHE A 112 7.61 21.07 -7.01
CA PHE A 112 8.29 20.39 -5.90
C PHE A 112 9.23 19.30 -6.41
N GLN A 113 8.89 18.63 -7.51
CA GLN A 113 9.79 17.68 -8.17
C GLN A 113 11.09 18.35 -8.64
N SER A 114 11.06 19.60 -9.10
CA SER A 114 12.26 20.35 -9.45
C SER A 114 13.20 20.59 -8.27
N LYS A 115 12.68 20.54 -7.04
CA LYS A 115 13.42 20.66 -5.77
C LYS A 115 13.78 19.32 -5.13
N ALA A 116 13.54 18.19 -5.80
CA ALA A 116 13.74 16.84 -5.24
C ALA A 116 15.19 16.57 -4.74
N ASN A 117 16.16 17.24 -5.33
CA ASN A 117 17.59 17.12 -5.02
C ASN A 117 18.14 18.27 -4.14
N ASP A 118 17.32 19.21 -3.70
CA ASP A 118 17.71 20.26 -2.77
C ASP A 118 17.58 19.76 -1.33
N PRO A 119 18.67 19.53 -0.59
CA PRO A 119 18.63 18.94 0.76
C PRO A 119 17.95 19.81 1.79
N GLU A 120 17.85 21.12 1.57
CA GLU A 120 17.29 22.09 2.50
C GLU A 120 15.83 22.46 2.18
N PHE A 121 15.34 22.12 0.99
CA PHE A 121 14.04 22.56 0.48
C PHE A 121 12.90 22.30 1.47
N LEU A 122 12.70 21.05 1.86
CA LEU A 122 11.57 20.68 2.72
C LEU A 122 11.70 21.29 4.13
N ARG A 123 12.91 21.39 4.65
CA ARG A 123 13.17 22.02 5.95
C ARG A 123 12.83 23.50 5.91
N ASN A 124 13.37 24.22 4.93
CA ASN A 124 13.15 25.65 4.77
C ASN A 124 11.68 25.99 4.53
N LEU A 125 10.97 25.15 3.76
CA LEU A 125 9.54 25.31 3.53
C LEU A 125 8.74 25.18 4.85
N LEU A 126 9.03 24.17 5.66
CA LEU A 126 8.34 23.94 6.94
C LEU A 126 8.66 25.04 7.96
N GLU A 127 9.92 25.47 8.05
CA GLU A 127 10.34 26.55 8.92
C GLU A 127 9.70 27.90 8.53
N ALA A 128 9.66 28.21 7.21
CA ALA A 128 8.97 29.41 6.72
C ALA A 128 7.47 29.38 7.04
N TYR A 129 6.82 28.24 6.84
CA TYR A 129 5.40 28.09 7.18
C TYR A 129 5.12 28.29 8.68
N MET A 130 5.98 27.76 9.56
CA MET A 130 5.87 27.99 11.01
C MET A 130 6.07 29.45 11.38
N LEU A 131 7.02 30.14 10.75
CA LEU A 131 7.27 31.54 11.00
C LEU A 131 6.09 32.45 10.61
N GLU A 132 5.37 32.08 9.55
CA GLU A 132 4.14 32.77 9.11
C GLU A 132 2.94 32.49 10.02
N ASN A 133 2.97 31.39 10.81
CA ASN A 133 1.86 30.95 11.67
C ASN A 133 2.31 30.75 13.13
N LYS A 134 3.01 31.73 13.70
CA LYS A 134 3.67 31.65 15.03
C LYS A 134 2.71 31.42 16.19
N GLU A 135 1.44 31.75 16.04
CA GLU A 135 0.39 31.54 17.06
C GLU A 135 -0.01 30.06 17.19
N ILE A 136 0.37 29.22 16.23
CA ILE A 136 0.02 27.81 16.22
C ILE A 136 1.07 27.00 16.98
N LYS A 137 0.62 26.25 17.98
CA LYS A 137 1.52 25.43 18.83
C LYS A 137 1.81 24.04 18.23
N ASN A 138 0.84 23.42 17.56
CA ASN A 138 0.98 22.06 17.03
C ASN A 138 0.56 22.04 15.56
N PHE A 139 1.43 21.50 14.71
CA PHE A 139 1.23 21.38 13.28
C PHE A 139 0.99 19.92 12.88
N TYR A 140 0.06 19.72 11.96
CA TYR A 140 -0.25 18.45 11.31
C TYR A 140 0.21 18.53 9.86
N ILE A 141 1.33 17.87 9.57
CA ILE A 141 2.01 17.95 8.29
C ILE A 141 1.71 16.68 7.48
N PHE A 142 0.99 16.84 6.41
CA PHE A 142 0.64 15.78 5.46
C PHE A 142 1.51 15.90 4.23
N ILE A 143 2.29 14.84 3.92
CA ILE A 143 3.15 14.82 2.73
C ILE A 143 2.74 13.64 1.86
N ASP A 144 2.22 13.94 0.68
CA ASP A 144 1.80 12.94 -0.30
C ASP A 144 2.95 12.61 -1.25
N GLU A 145 3.12 11.31 -1.58
CA GLU A 145 4.18 10.76 -2.45
C GLU A 145 5.60 11.15 -2.00
N VAL A 146 5.89 10.91 -0.72
CA VAL A 146 7.13 11.34 -0.05
C VAL A 146 8.43 10.86 -0.73
N GLN A 147 8.39 9.76 -1.49
CA GLN A 147 9.53 9.24 -2.25
C GLN A 147 10.01 10.18 -3.36
N ASN A 148 9.20 11.17 -3.75
CA ASN A 148 9.58 12.14 -4.77
C ASN A 148 10.56 13.22 -4.25
N TYR A 149 10.94 13.18 -2.97
CA TYR A 149 11.98 14.03 -2.38
C TYR A 149 13.10 13.19 -1.77
N ASN A 150 14.30 13.29 -2.30
CA ASN A 150 15.40 12.38 -1.96
C ASN A 150 15.91 12.48 -0.51
N TYR A 151 15.72 13.62 0.15
CA TYR A 151 16.22 13.90 1.50
C TYR A 151 15.15 13.81 2.59
N TRP A 152 13.94 13.28 2.28
CA TRP A 152 12.82 13.26 3.21
C TRP A 152 13.14 12.59 4.56
N VAL A 153 13.90 11.49 4.56
CA VAL A 153 14.26 10.75 5.77
C VAL A 153 15.12 11.59 6.71
N GLN A 154 16.17 12.22 6.15
CA GLN A 154 17.10 13.05 6.94
C GLN A 154 16.37 14.27 7.52
N THR A 155 15.60 14.95 6.68
CA THR A 155 14.82 16.12 7.07
C THR A 155 13.80 15.80 8.16
N LEU A 156 12.98 14.76 7.96
CA LEU A 156 11.94 14.41 8.93
C LEU A 156 12.51 13.84 10.22
N LYS A 157 13.66 13.12 10.17
CA LYS A 157 14.36 12.69 11.37
C LYS A 157 14.79 13.86 12.24
N VAL A 158 15.45 14.84 11.63
CA VAL A 158 15.90 16.05 12.36
C VAL A 158 14.71 16.78 12.97
N LEU A 159 13.66 17.05 12.18
CA LEU A 159 12.47 17.75 12.66
C LEU A 159 11.72 16.96 13.74
N HIS A 160 11.63 15.65 13.61
CA HIS A 160 11.02 14.79 14.62
C HIS A 160 11.81 14.81 15.94
N ASP A 161 13.14 14.80 15.89
CA ASP A 161 13.99 14.74 17.08
C ASP A 161 14.08 16.10 17.78
N THR A 162 14.13 17.21 17.00
CA THR A 162 14.31 18.56 17.53
C THR A 162 13.03 19.30 17.89
N SER A 163 11.90 18.97 17.23
CA SER A 163 10.61 19.63 17.43
C SER A 163 9.58 18.66 18.02
N LYS A 164 8.89 19.11 19.09
CA LYS A 164 7.77 18.38 19.67
C LYS A 164 6.41 18.78 19.05
N ASN A 165 6.42 19.71 18.12
CA ASN A 165 5.21 20.39 17.64
C ASN A 165 4.68 19.83 16.31
N PHE A 166 5.34 18.83 15.72
CA PHE A 166 4.94 18.25 14.46
C PHE A 166 4.32 16.86 14.61
N LYS A 167 3.18 16.66 13.97
CA LYS A 167 2.67 15.33 13.64
C LYS A 167 2.78 15.14 12.14
N PHE A 168 3.63 14.22 11.72
CA PHE A 168 3.83 13.88 10.31
C PHE A 168 2.95 12.71 9.87
N ILE A 169 2.25 12.89 8.76
CA ILE A 169 1.45 11.87 8.09
C ILE A 169 1.90 11.83 6.61
N LEU A 170 2.47 10.72 6.19
CA LEU A 170 3.12 10.59 4.89
C LEU A 170 2.46 9.51 4.07
N THR A 171 2.45 9.66 2.73
CA THR A 171 2.12 8.56 1.84
C THR A 171 3.29 8.17 0.96
N GLY A 172 3.24 6.92 0.49
CA GLY A 172 4.16 6.43 -0.52
C GLY A 172 3.63 5.22 -1.28
N SER A 173 4.07 5.08 -2.52
CA SER A 173 3.61 4.03 -3.44
C SER A 173 4.51 2.79 -3.46
N THR A 174 5.59 2.76 -2.66
CA THR A 174 6.54 1.63 -2.62
C THR A 174 6.86 1.21 -1.20
N SER A 175 7.08 -0.11 -0.98
CA SER A 175 7.51 -0.66 0.31
C SER A 175 8.98 -0.34 0.62
N THR A 176 9.77 0.08 -0.37
CA THR A 176 11.17 0.49 -0.18
C THR A 176 11.33 1.60 0.84
N LEU A 177 10.28 2.38 1.09
CA LEU A 177 10.24 3.39 2.16
C LEU A 177 10.41 2.78 3.55
N ILE A 178 10.06 1.50 3.72
CA ILE A 178 10.22 0.76 4.99
C ILE A 178 11.42 -0.21 4.93
N GLU A 179 11.68 -0.86 3.80
CA GLU A 179 12.62 -1.98 3.67
C GLU A 179 14.09 -1.58 3.55
N ASN A 180 14.37 -0.38 3.04
CA ASN A 180 15.75 0.05 2.75
C ASN A 180 16.46 0.66 3.96
N LYS A 181 17.79 0.91 3.80
CA LYS A 181 18.65 1.63 4.76
C LYS A 181 18.02 2.92 5.32
N MET A 182 16.99 3.44 4.67
CA MET A 182 16.19 4.59 5.10
C MET A 182 15.34 4.28 6.33
N SER A 183 14.75 3.08 6.43
CA SER A 183 13.98 2.65 7.60
C SER A 183 14.86 2.54 8.85
N ILE A 184 16.13 2.15 8.67
CA ILE A 184 17.12 2.11 9.76
C ILE A 184 17.33 3.50 10.34
N LYS A 185 17.36 4.55 9.50
CA LYS A 185 17.52 5.94 9.94
C LYS A 185 16.32 6.50 10.70
N LEU A 186 15.09 5.99 10.40
CA LEU A 186 13.85 6.33 11.09
C LEU A 186 13.45 5.29 12.15
N SER A 187 14.33 4.34 12.46
CA SER A 187 14.06 3.25 13.39
C SER A 187 13.42 3.74 14.69
N GLY A 188 12.27 3.14 15.05
CA GLY A 188 11.50 3.49 16.23
C GLY A 188 10.73 4.83 16.16
N ARG A 189 10.70 5.52 15.00
CA ARG A 189 10.06 6.83 14.86
C ARG A 189 8.83 6.82 13.94
N TYR A 190 8.39 5.66 13.48
CA TYR A 190 7.22 5.59 12.61
C TYR A 190 6.34 4.37 12.92
N PHE A 191 5.06 4.52 12.60
CA PHE A 191 4.12 3.43 12.40
C PHE A 191 3.69 3.41 10.93
N SER A 192 3.34 2.25 10.41
CA SER A 192 2.88 2.13 9.03
C SER A 192 1.54 1.41 8.94
N THR A 193 0.73 1.82 7.98
CA THR A 193 -0.46 1.10 7.55
C THR A 193 -0.47 0.98 6.04
N THR A 194 -0.89 -0.18 5.52
CA THR A 194 -0.94 -0.43 4.07
C THR A 194 -2.36 -0.30 3.57
N VAL A 195 -2.56 0.57 2.57
CA VAL A 195 -3.85 0.80 1.91
C VAL A 195 -3.94 -0.08 0.66
N TYR A 196 -4.82 -1.07 0.73
CA TYR A 196 -5.15 -1.96 -0.37
C TYR A 196 -6.27 -1.38 -1.26
N PRO A 197 -6.51 -1.91 -2.47
CA PRO A 197 -7.79 -1.71 -3.16
C PRO A 197 -8.96 -1.97 -2.22
N LEU A 198 -10.19 -1.62 -2.53
CA LEU A 198 -11.32 -1.74 -1.59
C LEU A 198 -11.49 -3.19 -1.08
N SER A 199 -11.84 -3.37 0.19
CA SER A 199 -12.36 -4.65 0.67
C SER A 199 -13.74 -4.93 0.05
N PHE A 200 -14.28 -6.14 0.21
CA PHE A 200 -15.61 -6.42 -0.30
C PHE A 200 -16.67 -5.53 0.37
N ASN A 201 -16.56 -5.29 1.67
CA ASN A 201 -17.45 -4.38 2.40
C ASN A 201 -17.33 -2.92 1.93
N GLU A 202 -16.10 -2.44 1.70
CA GLU A 202 -15.88 -1.13 1.11
C GLU A 202 -16.43 -1.06 -0.33
N PHE A 203 -16.21 -2.12 -1.14
CA PHE A 203 -16.72 -2.21 -2.49
C PHE A 203 -18.26 -2.11 -2.53
N LEU A 204 -18.96 -2.80 -1.62
CA LEU A 204 -20.41 -2.67 -1.49
C LEU A 204 -20.82 -1.24 -1.11
N THR A 205 -20.11 -0.64 -0.16
CA THR A 205 -20.33 0.75 0.27
C THR A 205 -20.14 1.74 -0.88
N PHE A 206 -19.11 1.55 -1.71
CA PHE A 206 -18.83 2.39 -2.88
C PHE A 206 -19.89 2.25 -3.98
N ASN A 207 -20.57 1.11 -4.03
CA ASN A 207 -21.76 0.92 -4.89
C ASN A 207 -23.07 1.40 -4.24
N GLY A 208 -23.02 2.08 -3.08
CA GLY A 208 -24.20 2.59 -2.38
C GLY A 208 -25.04 1.53 -1.66
N LEU A 209 -24.49 0.35 -1.41
CA LEU A 209 -25.21 -0.82 -0.91
C LEU A 209 -24.97 -1.01 0.59
N LYS A 210 -26.03 -1.24 1.35
CA LYS A 210 -25.94 -1.42 2.82
C LYS A 210 -26.46 -2.79 3.29
N LYS A 211 -27.50 -3.32 2.65
CA LYS A 211 -28.11 -4.61 2.98
C LYS A 211 -28.46 -5.31 1.68
N LEU A 212 -27.90 -6.49 1.46
CA LEU A 212 -28.08 -7.26 0.23
C LEU A 212 -28.70 -8.62 0.53
N LYS A 213 -29.58 -9.06 -0.38
CA LYS A 213 -30.02 -10.46 -0.47
C LYS A 213 -28.88 -11.32 -1.01
N ILE A 214 -28.93 -12.63 -0.78
CA ILE A 214 -27.87 -13.58 -1.20
C ILE A 214 -27.60 -13.49 -2.71
N LEU A 215 -28.64 -13.37 -3.54
CA LEU A 215 -28.47 -13.26 -5.01
C LEU A 215 -27.71 -12.00 -5.41
N GLU A 216 -28.00 -10.87 -4.77
CA GLU A 216 -27.29 -9.61 -5.01
C GLU A 216 -25.83 -9.71 -4.58
N LYS A 217 -25.55 -10.34 -3.41
CA LYS A 217 -24.15 -10.57 -2.95
C LYS A 217 -23.35 -11.38 -3.95
N ARG A 218 -23.94 -12.41 -4.56
CA ARG A 218 -23.31 -13.21 -5.61
C ARG A 218 -23.03 -12.39 -6.87
N GLU A 219 -23.99 -11.57 -7.31
CA GLU A 219 -23.82 -10.69 -8.46
C GLU A 219 -22.67 -9.68 -8.23
N TYR A 220 -22.63 -9.07 -7.04
CA TYR A 220 -21.56 -8.11 -6.71
C TYR A 220 -20.21 -8.80 -6.49
N LEU A 221 -20.17 -10.04 -5.99
CA LEU A 221 -18.95 -10.85 -5.95
C LEU A 221 -18.41 -11.12 -7.36
N GLU A 222 -19.28 -11.44 -8.34
CA GLU A 222 -18.86 -11.58 -9.75
C GLU A 222 -18.27 -10.29 -10.32
N LYS A 223 -18.90 -9.15 -10.03
CA LYS A 223 -18.38 -7.84 -10.45
C LYS A 223 -17.04 -7.55 -9.80
N TYR A 224 -16.88 -7.87 -8.51
CA TYR A 224 -15.64 -7.71 -7.77
C TYR A 224 -14.51 -8.58 -8.36
N LEU A 225 -14.77 -9.87 -8.60
CA LEU A 225 -13.83 -10.78 -9.24
C LEU A 225 -13.43 -10.32 -10.65
N LYS A 226 -14.40 -9.82 -11.42
CA LYS A 226 -14.20 -9.44 -12.82
C LYS A 226 -13.44 -8.11 -13.00
N TYR A 227 -13.82 -7.09 -12.25
CA TYR A 227 -13.32 -5.72 -12.44
C TYR A 227 -12.38 -5.27 -11.32
N GLY A 228 -12.23 -6.07 -10.27
CA GLY A 228 -11.40 -5.72 -9.12
C GLY A 228 -12.01 -4.64 -8.25
N ALA A 229 -11.16 -4.05 -7.43
CA ALA A 229 -11.56 -3.19 -6.33
C ALA A 229 -10.78 -1.87 -6.24
N PHE A 230 -10.15 -1.42 -7.31
CA PHE A 230 -9.61 -0.07 -7.32
C PHE A 230 -10.74 0.96 -7.26
N PRO A 231 -10.68 1.96 -6.34
CA PRO A 231 -11.79 2.89 -6.11
C PRO A 231 -12.37 3.52 -7.38
N ARG A 232 -11.55 4.05 -8.28
CA ARG A 232 -11.97 4.66 -9.54
C ARG A 232 -12.67 3.64 -10.46
N VAL A 233 -12.18 2.41 -10.52
CA VAL A 233 -12.78 1.34 -11.35
C VAL A 233 -14.15 0.95 -10.81
N VAL A 234 -14.30 0.91 -9.49
CA VAL A 234 -15.58 0.59 -8.85
C VAL A 234 -16.63 1.66 -9.14
N LEU A 235 -16.24 2.94 -9.07
CA LEU A 235 -17.12 4.09 -9.31
C LEU A 235 -17.44 4.32 -10.80
N GLU A 236 -16.67 3.76 -11.73
CA GLU A 236 -16.94 3.86 -13.16
C GLU A 236 -18.16 3.00 -13.52
N ILE A 237 -18.99 3.45 -14.46
CA ILE A 237 -20.19 2.72 -14.89
C ILE A 237 -19.88 1.92 -16.15
N ASP A 238 -19.16 2.52 -17.09
CA ASP A 238 -18.86 1.90 -18.37
C ASP A 238 -17.84 0.77 -18.25
N LYS A 239 -18.20 -0.40 -18.77
CA LYS A 239 -17.39 -1.62 -18.68
C LYS A 239 -16.10 -1.54 -19.51
N SER A 240 -16.12 -0.83 -20.64
CA SER A 240 -14.95 -0.66 -21.49
C SER A 240 -13.95 0.30 -20.85
N ILE A 241 -14.44 1.38 -20.25
CA ILE A 241 -13.63 2.34 -19.50
C ILE A 241 -12.99 1.67 -18.28
N LYS A 242 -13.72 0.80 -17.55
CA LYS A 242 -13.14 0.02 -16.44
C LYS A 242 -11.89 -0.75 -16.88
N GLN A 243 -11.97 -1.45 -18.00
CA GLN A 243 -10.84 -2.25 -18.52
C GLN A 243 -9.67 -1.37 -18.95
N GLU A 244 -9.95 -0.25 -19.59
CA GLU A 244 -8.93 0.70 -20.00
C GLU A 244 -8.22 1.33 -18.78
N VAL A 245 -8.98 1.73 -17.76
CA VAL A 245 -8.43 2.23 -16.50
C VAL A 245 -7.52 1.21 -15.84
N LEU A 246 -7.89 -0.08 -15.80
CA LEU A 246 -7.05 -1.13 -15.24
C LEU A 246 -5.74 -1.33 -16.01
N LYS A 247 -5.80 -1.35 -17.35
CA LYS A 247 -4.60 -1.39 -18.21
C LYS A 247 -3.68 -0.21 -17.95
N ASN A 248 -4.24 1.00 -17.87
CA ASN A 248 -3.50 2.21 -17.56
C ASN A 248 -2.88 2.19 -16.15
N TYR A 249 -3.56 1.58 -15.17
CA TYR A 249 -3.01 1.41 -13.83
C TYR A 249 -1.82 0.45 -13.82
N PHE A 250 -1.96 -0.70 -14.48
CA PHE A 250 -0.84 -1.61 -14.64
C PHE A 250 0.35 -0.93 -15.32
N GLN A 251 0.11 -0.23 -16.44
CA GLN A 251 1.16 0.50 -17.15
C GLN A 251 1.84 1.55 -16.27
N THR A 252 1.05 2.27 -15.46
CA THR A 252 1.59 3.30 -14.56
C THR A 252 2.45 2.70 -13.47
N ILE A 253 2.01 1.61 -12.82
CA ILE A 253 2.79 0.90 -11.79
C ILE A 253 4.06 0.32 -12.43
N TYR A 254 3.93 -0.34 -13.57
CA TYR A 254 5.02 -0.91 -14.33
C TYR A 254 6.11 0.12 -14.66
N LEU A 255 5.73 1.27 -15.22
CA LEU A 255 6.71 2.29 -15.62
C LEU A 255 7.22 3.07 -14.42
N LYS A 256 6.31 3.67 -13.60
CA LYS A 256 6.68 4.63 -12.55
C LYS A 256 7.25 3.98 -11.29
N ASP A 257 6.84 2.76 -10.95
CA ASP A 257 7.23 2.14 -9.68
C ASP A 257 8.21 0.95 -9.87
N ILE A 258 8.38 0.45 -11.14
CA ILE A 258 9.31 -0.64 -11.42
C ILE A 258 10.40 -0.17 -12.38
N ILE A 259 10.09 0.24 -13.61
CA ILE A 259 11.11 0.52 -14.64
C ILE A 259 11.98 1.73 -14.28
N TYR A 260 11.35 2.89 -14.06
CA TYR A 260 12.10 4.14 -13.85
C TYR A 260 12.93 4.17 -12.55
N PRO A 261 12.42 3.76 -11.37
CA PRO A 261 13.19 3.81 -10.14
C PRO A 261 14.44 2.92 -10.16
N TYR A 262 14.34 1.76 -10.81
CA TYR A 262 15.44 0.80 -10.90
C TYR A 262 16.27 0.93 -12.18
N LYS A 263 15.97 1.91 -13.05
CA LYS A 263 16.68 2.20 -14.30
C LYS A 263 16.85 0.96 -15.18
N ILE A 264 15.81 0.15 -15.26
CA ILE A 264 15.83 -1.12 -16.00
C ILE A 264 15.91 -0.82 -17.50
N ARG A 265 16.88 -1.43 -18.20
CA ARG A 265 17.09 -1.22 -19.62
C ARG A 265 16.21 -2.13 -20.49
N ASN A 266 16.04 -3.38 -20.08
CA ASN A 266 15.23 -4.34 -20.82
C ASN A 266 13.80 -4.37 -20.30
N ASN A 267 13.01 -3.40 -20.72
CA ASN A 267 11.61 -3.25 -20.33
C ASN A 267 10.74 -4.45 -20.77
N LYS A 268 11.07 -5.07 -21.90
CA LYS A 268 10.30 -6.19 -22.44
C LYS A 268 10.35 -7.41 -21.52
N ASP A 269 11.52 -7.78 -21.03
CA ASP A 269 11.66 -8.94 -20.13
C ASP A 269 10.84 -8.77 -18.85
N VAL A 270 10.81 -7.56 -18.28
CA VAL A 270 9.98 -7.25 -17.11
C VAL A 270 8.50 -7.39 -17.46
N PHE A 271 8.07 -6.85 -18.60
CA PHE A 271 6.69 -6.94 -19.03
C PHE A 271 6.26 -8.40 -19.23
N ASP A 272 7.05 -9.17 -19.97
CA ASP A 272 6.77 -10.58 -20.26
C ASP A 272 6.74 -11.42 -18.98
N LEU A 273 7.65 -11.13 -18.02
CA LEU A 273 7.65 -11.76 -16.70
C LEU A 273 6.38 -11.43 -15.91
N LEU A 274 6.03 -10.15 -15.77
CA LEU A 274 4.84 -9.75 -15.03
C LEU A 274 3.56 -10.32 -15.65
N TYR A 275 3.47 -10.29 -16.99
CA TYR A 275 2.38 -10.89 -17.73
C TYR A 275 2.26 -12.41 -17.47
N PHE A 276 3.37 -13.13 -17.55
CA PHE A 276 3.43 -14.57 -17.27
C PHE A 276 2.99 -14.89 -15.83
N ILE A 277 3.53 -14.18 -14.86
CA ILE A 277 3.26 -14.41 -13.42
C ILE A 277 1.80 -14.08 -13.09
N ILE A 278 1.28 -12.94 -13.54
CA ILE A 278 -0.10 -12.50 -13.26
C ILE A 278 -1.09 -13.48 -13.92
N SER A 279 -0.81 -13.95 -15.13
CA SER A 279 -1.65 -14.96 -15.81
C SER A 279 -1.62 -16.33 -15.13
N ASN A 280 -0.60 -16.62 -14.30
CA ASN A 280 -0.44 -17.85 -13.54
C ASN A 280 -0.57 -17.65 -12.01
N THR A 281 -1.29 -16.62 -11.58
CA THR A 281 -1.52 -16.33 -10.15
C THR A 281 -2.01 -17.58 -9.39
N GLY A 282 -1.52 -17.78 -8.16
CA GLY A 282 -1.83 -18.94 -7.31
C GLY A 282 -1.08 -20.24 -7.66
N LYS A 283 -0.44 -20.34 -8.82
CA LYS A 283 0.34 -21.55 -9.16
C LYS A 283 1.71 -21.55 -8.46
N PRO A 284 2.15 -22.71 -7.95
CA PRO A 284 3.52 -22.86 -7.49
C PRO A 284 4.52 -22.69 -8.64
N PHE A 285 5.60 -21.94 -8.40
CA PHE A 285 6.68 -21.73 -9.36
C PHE A 285 8.05 -21.70 -8.69
N SER A 286 9.11 -21.85 -9.48
CA SER A 286 10.49 -21.54 -9.08
C SER A 286 11.09 -20.54 -10.06
N TYR A 287 12.06 -19.74 -9.59
CA TYR A 287 12.75 -18.77 -10.46
C TYR A 287 13.38 -19.45 -11.67
N ASN A 288 14.00 -20.63 -11.48
CA ASN A 288 14.59 -21.43 -12.56
C ASN A 288 13.55 -21.90 -13.58
N SER A 289 12.35 -22.32 -13.13
CA SER A 289 11.30 -22.76 -14.07
C SER A 289 10.78 -21.61 -14.93
N VAL A 290 10.59 -20.45 -14.35
CA VAL A 290 10.16 -19.24 -15.08
C VAL A 290 11.27 -18.75 -16.01
N GLY A 291 12.51 -18.74 -15.53
CA GLY A 291 13.67 -18.33 -16.31
C GLY A 291 13.85 -19.17 -17.57
N LYS A 292 13.66 -20.49 -17.48
CA LYS A 292 13.69 -21.39 -18.67
C LYS A 292 12.60 -21.06 -19.69
N VAL A 293 11.39 -20.72 -19.22
CA VAL A 293 10.25 -20.40 -20.13
C VAL A 293 10.47 -19.07 -20.85
N LEU A 294 10.99 -18.07 -20.13
CA LEU A 294 11.15 -16.70 -20.65
C LEU A 294 12.56 -16.44 -21.23
N ASN A 295 13.48 -17.39 -21.11
CA ASN A 295 14.89 -17.23 -21.46
C ASN A 295 15.55 -16.06 -20.71
N ILE A 296 15.26 -15.93 -19.41
CA ILE A 296 15.81 -14.92 -18.51
C ILE A 296 16.53 -15.63 -17.35
N ASP A 297 17.66 -15.09 -16.93
CA ASP A 297 18.40 -15.65 -15.78
C ASP A 297 17.57 -15.63 -14.49
N SER A 298 17.74 -16.66 -13.66
CA SER A 298 16.94 -16.84 -12.43
C SER A 298 17.15 -15.75 -11.38
N GLU A 299 18.34 -15.17 -11.28
CA GLU A 299 18.60 -14.05 -10.36
C GLU A 299 17.92 -12.77 -10.87
N THR A 300 17.92 -12.53 -12.17
CA THR A 300 17.18 -11.44 -12.82
C THR A 300 15.66 -11.58 -12.61
N ILE A 301 15.11 -12.80 -12.73
CA ILE A 301 13.70 -13.09 -12.40
C ILE A 301 13.39 -12.71 -10.97
N LYS A 302 14.24 -13.15 -10.04
CA LYS A 302 14.07 -12.85 -8.60
C LYS A 302 14.13 -11.35 -8.32
N GLU A 303 15.05 -10.65 -8.98
CA GLU A 303 15.20 -9.19 -8.86
C GLU A 303 13.94 -8.46 -9.35
N TYR A 304 13.46 -8.75 -10.56
CA TYR A 304 12.28 -8.12 -11.13
C TYR A 304 11.01 -8.42 -10.33
N LEU A 305 10.86 -9.64 -9.81
CA LEU A 305 9.75 -9.97 -8.92
C LEU A 305 9.85 -9.24 -7.58
N THR A 306 11.05 -9.00 -7.07
CA THR A 306 11.26 -8.18 -5.88
C THR A 306 10.79 -6.74 -6.12
N TYR A 307 11.13 -6.14 -7.25
CA TYR A 307 10.65 -4.79 -7.61
C TYR A 307 9.13 -4.72 -7.74
N ALA A 308 8.50 -5.75 -8.34
CA ALA A 308 7.05 -5.82 -8.43
C ALA A 308 6.36 -5.96 -7.06
N GLN A 309 6.99 -6.67 -6.12
CA GLN A 309 6.52 -6.77 -4.74
C GLN A 309 6.70 -5.44 -4.00
N GLN A 310 7.81 -4.76 -4.20
CA GLN A 310 8.07 -3.44 -3.64
C GLN A 310 7.10 -2.38 -4.16
N ALA A 311 6.62 -2.51 -5.39
CA ALA A 311 5.55 -1.69 -5.96
C ALA A 311 4.14 -2.09 -5.48
N TYR A 312 4.00 -3.03 -4.57
CA TYR A 312 2.72 -3.59 -4.11
C TYR A 312 1.87 -4.21 -5.21
N LEU A 313 2.44 -4.53 -6.37
CA LEU A 313 1.73 -5.17 -7.48
C LEU A 313 1.53 -6.65 -7.25
N LEU A 314 2.56 -7.31 -6.73
CA LEU A 314 2.62 -8.74 -6.49
C LEU A 314 2.98 -9.05 -5.03
N TYR A 315 2.57 -10.23 -4.58
CA TYR A 315 2.90 -10.78 -3.27
C TYR A 315 3.25 -12.25 -3.40
N SER A 316 4.35 -12.67 -2.79
CA SER A 316 4.75 -14.08 -2.77
C SER A 316 4.54 -14.71 -1.40
N ILE A 317 4.06 -15.96 -1.38
CA ILE A 317 4.06 -16.78 -0.18
C ILE A 317 4.93 -18.02 -0.38
N ASN A 318 5.56 -18.45 0.71
CA ASN A 318 6.42 -19.62 0.73
C ASN A 318 5.61 -20.86 1.10
N LYS A 319 6.09 -22.03 0.70
CA LYS A 319 5.69 -23.28 1.34
C LYS A 319 6.11 -23.21 2.81
N PHE A 320 5.20 -23.53 3.74
CA PHE A 320 5.56 -23.58 5.15
C PHE A 320 6.50 -24.75 5.42
N ASP A 321 7.57 -24.47 6.14
CA ASP A 321 8.46 -25.47 6.75
C ASP A 321 9.02 -24.85 8.04
N TYR A 322 9.31 -25.67 9.05
CA TYR A 322 9.97 -25.20 10.27
C TYR A 322 11.43 -24.77 10.02
N SER A 323 12.03 -25.27 8.95
CA SER A 323 13.37 -24.88 8.51
C SER A 323 13.29 -23.66 7.56
N VAL A 324 13.85 -22.52 7.98
CA VAL A 324 13.93 -21.30 7.15
C VAL A 324 14.66 -21.58 5.82
N LYS A 325 15.74 -22.40 5.85
CA LYS A 325 16.46 -22.78 4.64
C LYS A 325 15.54 -23.46 3.61
N LYS A 326 14.68 -24.39 4.07
CA LYS A 326 13.72 -25.07 3.18
C LYS A 326 12.66 -24.09 2.66
N GLN A 327 12.14 -23.18 3.50
CA GLN A 327 11.20 -22.14 3.03
C GLN A 327 11.77 -21.30 1.89
N LEU A 328 13.06 -20.95 1.95
CA LEU A 328 13.73 -20.13 0.93
C LEU A 328 13.92 -20.85 -0.41
N VAL A 329 14.20 -22.17 -0.35
CA VAL A 329 14.51 -22.99 -1.54
C VAL A 329 13.26 -23.54 -2.21
N ASN A 330 12.19 -23.79 -1.45
CA ASN A 330 10.94 -24.34 -1.97
C ASN A 330 10.27 -23.41 -3.00
N SER A 331 9.42 -24.00 -3.84
CA SER A 331 8.54 -23.25 -4.74
C SER A 331 7.73 -22.20 -3.98
N LYS A 332 7.37 -21.14 -4.65
CA LYS A 332 6.56 -20.04 -4.12
C LYS A 332 5.24 -19.97 -4.88
N LYS A 333 4.19 -19.45 -4.25
CA LYS A 333 3.00 -18.99 -4.95
C LYS A 333 3.03 -17.46 -5.00
N ILE A 334 2.55 -16.86 -6.10
CA ILE A 334 2.43 -15.41 -6.25
C ILE A 334 0.98 -15.05 -6.50
N TYR A 335 0.57 -13.93 -5.90
CA TYR A 335 -0.76 -13.34 -6.02
C TYR A 335 -0.64 -11.88 -6.44
N CYS A 336 -1.62 -11.42 -7.23
CA CYS A 336 -1.73 -10.03 -7.65
C CYS A 336 -2.57 -9.25 -6.62
N ILE A 337 -2.28 -7.97 -6.46
CA ILE A 337 -3.00 -7.08 -5.53
C ILE A 337 -4.50 -6.95 -5.83
N ASP A 338 -4.90 -7.20 -7.08
CA ASP A 338 -6.27 -6.95 -7.53
C ASP A 338 -6.69 -7.93 -8.63
N THR A 339 -7.90 -8.51 -8.51
CA THR A 339 -8.43 -9.47 -9.47
C THR A 339 -8.76 -8.83 -10.81
N GLY A 340 -9.12 -7.54 -10.84
CA GLY A 340 -9.35 -6.80 -12.08
C GLY A 340 -8.09 -6.63 -12.90
N LEU A 341 -6.94 -6.42 -12.26
CA LEU A 341 -5.64 -6.41 -12.95
C LEU A 341 -5.34 -7.78 -13.56
N VAL A 342 -5.59 -8.88 -12.82
CA VAL A 342 -5.41 -10.24 -13.36
C VAL A 342 -6.26 -10.42 -14.62
N ASN A 343 -7.53 -10.02 -14.58
CA ASN A 343 -8.44 -10.15 -15.72
C ASN A 343 -8.10 -9.23 -16.90
N SER A 344 -7.61 -8.02 -16.62
CA SER A 344 -7.28 -7.06 -17.68
C SER A 344 -6.07 -7.47 -18.51
N LEU A 345 -5.22 -8.32 -17.92
CA LEU A 345 -3.99 -8.83 -18.56
C LEU A 345 -4.14 -10.27 -19.06
N SER A 346 -5.10 -11.07 -18.57
CA SER A 346 -5.29 -12.45 -18.99
C SER A 346 -6.34 -12.56 -20.08
N PHE A 347 -6.17 -13.54 -21.01
CA PHE A 347 -7.08 -13.71 -22.14
C PHE A 347 -8.41 -14.41 -21.83
N GLN A 348 -8.59 -15.03 -20.63
CA GLN A 348 -9.76 -15.89 -20.37
C GLN A 348 -10.25 -15.79 -18.93
N PHE A 349 -11.38 -15.12 -18.73
CA PHE A 349 -12.04 -15.00 -17.41
C PHE A 349 -12.61 -16.33 -16.88
N SER A 350 -13.29 -17.11 -17.73
CA SER A 350 -14.04 -18.29 -17.29
C SER A 350 -13.16 -19.46 -16.85
N GLN A 351 -12.03 -19.68 -17.49
CA GLN A 351 -11.11 -20.77 -17.15
C GLN A 351 -10.25 -20.47 -15.91
N ASN A 352 -10.20 -19.21 -15.47
CA ASN A 352 -9.37 -18.75 -14.35
C ASN A 352 -10.16 -18.41 -13.09
N LYS A 353 -11.50 -18.62 -13.06
CA LYS A 353 -12.34 -18.17 -11.94
C LYS A 353 -11.91 -18.74 -10.58
N GLY A 354 -11.49 -20.01 -10.52
CA GLY A 354 -10.97 -20.60 -9.30
C GLY A 354 -9.73 -19.89 -8.78
N ARG A 355 -8.81 -19.50 -9.67
CA ARG A 355 -7.61 -18.74 -9.28
C ARG A 355 -7.92 -17.31 -8.85
N LEU A 356 -8.91 -16.67 -9.47
CA LEU A 356 -9.37 -15.36 -9.04
C LEU A 356 -9.98 -15.43 -7.64
N LEU A 357 -10.72 -16.50 -7.35
CA LEU A 357 -11.26 -16.76 -6.03
C LEU A 357 -10.12 -16.95 -5.00
N GLU A 358 -9.12 -17.78 -5.32
CA GLU A 358 -7.93 -17.99 -4.48
C GLU A 358 -7.15 -16.69 -4.29
N ASN A 359 -6.96 -15.89 -5.36
CA ASN A 359 -6.32 -14.58 -5.28
C ASN A 359 -7.10 -13.60 -4.37
N LEU A 360 -8.42 -13.61 -4.44
CA LEU A 360 -9.27 -12.78 -3.58
C LEU A 360 -9.18 -13.21 -2.11
N VAL A 361 -9.16 -14.52 -1.82
CA VAL A 361 -8.91 -15.03 -0.46
C VAL A 361 -7.56 -14.54 0.03
N PHE A 362 -6.51 -14.67 -0.77
CA PHE A 362 -5.19 -14.19 -0.40
C PHE A 362 -5.18 -12.70 -0.02
N ILE A 363 -5.74 -11.82 -0.88
CA ILE A 363 -5.80 -10.37 -0.62
C ILE A 363 -6.57 -10.08 0.68
N THR A 364 -7.62 -10.82 0.95
CA THR A 364 -8.43 -10.67 2.18
C THR A 364 -7.63 -11.11 3.42
N LEU A 365 -6.91 -12.22 3.33
CA LEU A 365 -6.03 -12.69 4.40
C LEU A 365 -4.88 -11.72 4.66
N LEU A 366 -4.29 -11.14 3.60
CA LEU A 366 -3.18 -10.19 3.69
C LEU A 366 -3.53 -8.92 4.48
N ARG A 367 -4.81 -8.54 4.55
CA ARG A 367 -5.29 -7.41 5.37
C ARG A 367 -5.27 -7.71 6.87
N LYS A 368 -5.41 -9.00 7.24
CA LYS A 368 -5.59 -9.45 8.62
C LYS A 368 -4.31 -10.09 9.20
N TYR A 369 -3.48 -10.73 8.34
CA TYR A 369 -2.37 -11.57 8.78
C TYR A 369 -1.07 -11.22 8.08
N SER A 370 0.01 -11.21 8.83
CA SER A 370 1.37 -10.93 8.33
C SER A 370 2.12 -12.20 7.89
N GLU A 371 1.73 -13.37 8.40
CA GLU A 371 2.43 -14.64 8.17
C GLU A 371 1.49 -15.66 7.50
N ILE A 372 1.44 -15.58 6.16
CA ILE A 372 0.64 -16.45 5.29
C ILE A 372 1.58 -17.33 4.49
N TYR A 373 1.32 -18.64 4.49
CA TYR A 373 2.08 -19.68 3.78
C TYR A 373 1.11 -20.59 3.04
N TYR A 374 1.62 -21.50 2.21
CA TYR A 374 0.87 -22.63 1.71
C TYR A 374 1.48 -23.94 2.21
N HIS A 375 0.69 -25.02 2.18
CA HIS A 375 1.16 -26.36 2.55
C HIS A 375 1.15 -27.29 1.34
N ARG A 376 2.17 -28.13 1.20
CA ARG A 376 2.27 -29.12 0.13
C ARG A 376 3.22 -30.25 0.51
N ASP A 377 2.64 -31.35 1.01
CA ASP A 377 3.36 -32.60 1.30
C ASP A 377 2.66 -33.77 0.60
N ASN A 378 1.78 -34.53 1.28
CA ASN A 378 0.95 -35.57 0.66
C ASN A 378 -0.31 -35.03 0.00
N GLY A 379 -0.63 -33.75 0.25
CA GLY A 379 -1.70 -32.97 -0.33
C GLY A 379 -1.32 -31.49 -0.38
N GLU A 380 -2.06 -30.68 -1.11
CA GLU A 380 -1.85 -29.23 -1.18
C GLU A 380 -2.98 -28.52 -0.45
N CYS A 381 -2.64 -27.58 0.46
CA CYS A 381 -3.57 -26.67 1.07
C CYS A 381 -3.14 -25.24 0.73
N ASP A 382 -4.08 -24.45 0.21
CA ASP A 382 -3.78 -23.14 -0.39
C ASP A 382 -3.21 -22.14 0.59
N PHE A 383 -3.76 -22.11 1.83
CA PHE A 383 -3.28 -21.18 2.84
C PHE A 383 -3.16 -21.84 4.21
N VAL A 384 -2.06 -21.57 4.90
CA VAL A 384 -1.87 -21.82 6.32
C VAL A 384 -1.42 -20.54 6.99
N ILE A 385 -2.12 -20.16 8.06
CA ILE A 385 -1.90 -18.90 8.77
C ILE A 385 -1.11 -19.20 10.04
N LYS A 386 0.04 -18.54 10.18
CA LYS A 386 0.89 -18.64 11.37
C LYS A 386 0.67 -17.42 12.27
N GLU A 387 0.46 -17.70 13.56
CA GLU A 387 0.43 -16.67 14.61
C GLU A 387 1.36 -17.10 15.74
N GLY A 388 2.33 -16.26 16.04
CA GLY A 388 3.39 -16.59 16.97
C GLY A 388 4.19 -17.81 16.49
N LEU A 389 4.26 -18.88 17.30
CA LEU A 389 5.05 -20.07 16.97
C LEU A 389 4.24 -21.20 16.31
N LYS A 390 2.95 -21.02 16.09
CA LYS A 390 2.07 -22.12 15.64
C LYS A 390 1.25 -21.73 14.42
N ILE A 391 0.94 -22.73 13.58
CA ILE A 391 -0.13 -22.59 12.60
C ILE A 391 -1.46 -22.60 13.32
N LYS A 392 -2.30 -21.62 13.03
CA LYS A 392 -3.62 -21.40 13.63
C LYS A 392 -4.78 -21.81 12.73
N GLN A 393 -4.62 -21.64 11.43
CA GLN A 393 -5.68 -21.92 10.45
C GLN A 393 -5.10 -22.63 9.24
N ALA A 394 -5.90 -23.49 8.62
CA ALA A 394 -5.69 -24.06 7.30
C ALA A 394 -6.93 -23.79 6.45
N ILE A 395 -6.75 -23.24 5.28
CA ILE A 395 -7.82 -22.76 4.40
C ILE A 395 -7.58 -23.28 2.98
N GLN A 396 -8.58 -23.94 2.43
CA GLN A 396 -8.62 -24.42 1.05
C GLN A 396 -9.63 -23.58 0.25
N VAL A 397 -9.36 -23.37 -1.02
CA VAL A 397 -10.24 -22.56 -1.89
C VAL A 397 -10.59 -23.35 -3.14
N THR A 398 -11.87 -23.50 -3.41
CA THR A 398 -12.35 -24.16 -4.62
C THR A 398 -13.65 -23.53 -5.12
N LEU A 399 -13.92 -23.62 -6.41
CA LEU A 399 -15.21 -23.14 -6.96
C LEU A 399 -16.39 -23.94 -6.40
N SER A 400 -16.28 -25.26 -6.37
CA SER A 400 -17.37 -26.15 -5.99
C SER A 400 -16.85 -27.50 -5.50
N LEU A 401 -17.58 -28.11 -4.57
CA LEU A 401 -17.39 -29.46 -4.06
C LEU A 401 -18.40 -30.47 -4.62
N LYS A 402 -19.18 -30.10 -5.64
CA LYS A 402 -20.18 -30.98 -6.25
C LYS A 402 -19.57 -32.17 -6.97
N ASP A 403 -18.43 -31.96 -7.62
CA ASP A 403 -17.64 -33.03 -8.20
C ASP A 403 -16.96 -33.84 -7.08
N ILE A 404 -17.18 -35.15 -7.08
CA ILE A 404 -16.72 -36.06 -6.03
C ILE A 404 -15.18 -36.12 -5.99
N ASP A 405 -14.51 -36.10 -7.13
CA ASP A 405 -13.05 -36.20 -7.19
C ASP A 405 -12.40 -34.89 -6.77
N VAL A 406 -12.98 -33.75 -7.15
CA VAL A 406 -12.59 -32.44 -6.63
C VAL A 406 -12.76 -32.42 -5.12
N LYS A 407 -13.96 -32.80 -4.59
CA LYS A 407 -14.24 -32.82 -3.14
C LYS A 407 -13.23 -33.68 -2.39
N LYS A 408 -12.92 -34.88 -2.88
CA LYS A 408 -11.93 -35.78 -2.27
C LYS A 408 -10.52 -35.14 -2.24
N ARG A 409 -10.12 -34.52 -3.35
CA ARG A 409 -8.82 -33.86 -3.46
C ARG A 409 -8.69 -32.69 -2.50
N GLU A 410 -9.67 -31.79 -2.45
CA GLU A 410 -9.65 -30.59 -1.60
C GLU A 410 -9.68 -30.98 -0.12
N ILE A 411 -10.52 -31.94 0.26
CA ILE A 411 -10.55 -32.48 1.64
C ILE A 411 -9.22 -33.14 1.99
N LYS A 412 -8.62 -33.93 1.09
CA LYS A 412 -7.33 -34.58 1.32
C LYS A 412 -6.23 -33.56 1.60
N GLY A 413 -6.13 -32.51 0.81
CA GLY A 413 -5.13 -31.45 0.98
C GLY A 413 -5.28 -30.72 2.29
N LEU A 414 -6.52 -30.29 2.61
CA LEU A 414 -6.81 -29.64 3.88
C LEU A 414 -6.54 -30.55 5.09
N MET A 415 -6.95 -31.81 5.02
CA MET A 415 -6.73 -32.79 6.09
C MET A 415 -5.25 -33.07 6.32
N ASP A 416 -4.42 -33.12 5.25
CA ASP A 416 -2.96 -33.28 5.36
C ASP A 416 -2.37 -32.11 6.17
N ALA A 417 -2.72 -30.88 5.84
CA ALA A 417 -2.34 -29.69 6.60
C ALA A 417 -2.84 -29.73 8.06
N MET A 418 -4.13 -30.09 8.26
CA MET A 418 -4.72 -30.18 9.60
C MET A 418 -4.04 -31.25 10.48
N MET A 419 -3.61 -32.37 9.90
CA MET A 419 -2.86 -33.40 10.62
C MET A 419 -1.45 -32.94 10.96
N THR A 420 -0.74 -32.40 9.97
CA THR A 420 0.64 -31.91 10.13
C THR A 420 0.74 -30.83 11.21
N TYR A 421 -0.20 -29.89 11.25
CA TYR A 421 -0.18 -28.77 12.19
C TYR A 421 -1.06 -28.99 13.44
N LYS A 422 -1.63 -30.19 13.63
CA LYS A 422 -2.46 -30.57 14.77
C LYS A 422 -3.70 -29.67 14.95
N LEU A 423 -4.29 -29.23 13.84
CA LEU A 423 -5.52 -28.44 13.85
C LEU A 423 -6.74 -29.34 14.04
N LYS A 424 -7.72 -28.88 14.83
CA LYS A 424 -9.01 -29.56 15.01
C LYS A 424 -10.01 -29.13 13.95
N GLU A 425 -9.89 -27.92 13.44
CA GLU A 425 -10.82 -27.29 12.49
C GLU A 425 -10.07 -26.83 11.24
N GLY A 426 -10.73 -26.91 10.09
CA GLY A 426 -10.27 -26.42 8.80
C GLY A 426 -11.39 -25.70 8.06
N LEU A 427 -11.03 -24.87 7.10
CA LEU A 427 -11.98 -24.08 6.31
C LEU A 427 -11.82 -24.39 4.83
N ILE A 428 -12.93 -24.67 4.15
CA ILE A 428 -12.99 -24.64 2.68
C ILE A 428 -13.86 -23.47 2.28
N ILE A 429 -13.31 -22.57 1.45
CA ILE A 429 -14.03 -21.45 0.88
C ILE A 429 -14.47 -21.85 -0.53
N THR A 430 -15.77 -21.77 -0.78
CA THR A 430 -16.36 -22.08 -2.10
C THR A 430 -17.04 -20.85 -2.66
N GLU A 431 -17.42 -20.90 -3.92
CA GLU A 431 -18.21 -19.84 -4.49
C GLU A 431 -19.57 -19.67 -3.80
N ASN A 432 -20.30 -20.80 -3.55
CA ASN A 432 -21.70 -20.74 -3.13
C ASN A 432 -22.12 -21.81 -2.12
N GLU A 433 -21.26 -22.76 -1.79
CA GLU A 433 -21.67 -23.94 -1.01
C GLU A 433 -21.39 -23.72 0.48
N LYS A 434 -22.29 -24.32 1.32
CA LYS A 434 -22.21 -24.26 2.77
C LYS A 434 -22.55 -25.62 3.33
N GLU A 435 -21.58 -26.22 4.03
CA GLU A 435 -21.77 -27.48 4.75
C GLU A 435 -20.79 -27.60 5.90
N THR A 436 -21.00 -28.58 6.78
CA THR A 436 -20.06 -28.95 7.82
C THR A 436 -19.72 -30.44 7.67
N ILE A 437 -18.44 -30.74 7.45
CA ILE A 437 -17.95 -32.09 7.25
C ILE A 437 -17.23 -32.53 8.53
N LYS A 438 -17.70 -33.61 9.16
CA LYS A 438 -17.07 -34.19 10.34
C LYS A 438 -16.32 -35.46 9.94
N LEU A 439 -15.02 -35.51 10.20
CA LEU A 439 -14.11 -36.62 9.90
C LEU A 439 -13.32 -36.98 11.14
N LYS A 440 -13.70 -38.12 11.81
CA LYS A 440 -13.12 -38.53 13.08
C LYS A 440 -13.24 -37.41 14.11
N ASN A 441 -12.09 -36.91 14.60
CA ASN A 441 -11.99 -35.84 15.60
C ASN A 441 -11.71 -34.44 14.98
N LYS A 442 -11.95 -34.25 13.68
CA LYS A 442 -11.74 -33.02 12.98
C LYS A 442 -13.02 -32.52 12.33
N THR A 443 -13.17 -31.21 12.23
CA THR A 443 -14.31 -30.55 11.60
C THR A 443 -13.81 -29.67 10.46
N ILE A 444 -14.44 -29.77 9.30
CA ILE A 444 -14.20 -28.87 8.16
C ILE A 444 -15.47 -28.06 7.95
N TYR A 445 -15.34 -26.76 8.01
CA TYR A 445 -16.39 -25.83 7.67
C TYR A 445 -16.27 -25.46 6.19
N VAL A 446 -17.35 -25.60 5.43
CA VAL A 446 -17.44 -25.10 4.06
C VAL A 446 -18.27 -23.84 4.10
N LYS A 447 -17.71 -22.74 3.61
CA LYS A 447 -18.36 -21.43 3.59
C LYS A 447 -18.39 -20.83 2.19
N PRO A 448 -19.53 -20.24 1.77
CA PRO A 448 -19.55 -19.46 0.54
C PRO A 448 -18.71 -18.17 0.70
N MET A 449 -18.01 -17.78 -0.37
CA MET A 449 -17.07 -16.65 -0.38
C MET A 449 -17.74 -15.35 0.11
N TYR A 450 -18.94 -15.05 -0.36
CA TYR A 450 -19.63 -13.81 0.00
C TYR A 450 -20.00 -13.73 1.49
N GLU A 451 -20.18 -14.86 2.21
CA GLU A 451 -20.37 -14.86 3.66
C GLU A 451 -19.01 -14.66 4.38
N TRP A 452 -17.98 -15.36 3.92
CA TRP A 452 -16.65 -15.28 4.52
C TRP A 452 -16.01 -13.89 4.39
N LEU A 453 -16.26 -13.17 3.29
CA LEU A 453 -15.75 -11.81 3.07
C LEU A 453 -16.38 -10.75 3.99
N GLU A 454 -17.52 -11.05 4.62
CA GLU A 454 -18.20 -10.16 5.57
C GLU A 454 -17.79 -10.38 7.05
N GLU A 455 -17.02 -11.47 7.35
CA GLU A 455 -16.47 -11.79 8.67
C GLU A 455 -15.16 -11.01 8.93
#